data_076341b9d3c5c3ae98545e514b152f5d
#
_entry.id   076341b9d3c5c3ae98545e514b152f5d
#
_cell.length_a   1.000
_cell.length_b   1.000
_cell.length_c   1.000
_cell.angle_alpha   90.00
_cell.angle_beta   90.00
_cell.angle_gamma   90.00
#
_symmetry.space_group_name_H-M   'P 1'
#
loop_
_entity.id
_entity.type
_entity.pdbx_description
1 polymer ?
#
loop_
_entity_poly.entity_id
_entity_poly.type
_entity_poly.pdbx_seq_one_letter_code
_entity_poly.pdbx_strand_id
1 'polypeptide(L)'
;WSDTAEQRSTQIVFCDMSTPKKMYGDYNPEQDFDVYNDIKRKLIECGIPEGEIAYVHEAKTDQQKQDIFDRVRNGDVRVFLGSTEKCGAGTNFQNKLIALHHLDTPFRPSDLEQREGRIVRQGNENKEVYLFTYVTKRTFDAYSYQILETKQRFISQINRGDLSVRVAEDIDDATLSFAEIKAITSDNPKIKRKMEIEMRLGQLSDLEKVYRDNRYAMQTQILHTPEKITEIGERVAELQDDLNLRKE
;
A
#
# COMPACT_ATOMS: atom_id res chain seq x y z
N TRP A 1 12.99 13.42 20.99
CA TRP A 1 14.39 13.10 21.16
C TRP A 1 14.91 13.58 22.51
N SER A 2 14.76 14.84 22.89
CA SER A 2 15.19 15.37 24.20
C SER A 2 14.51 14.68 25.38
N ASP A 3 13.21 14.50 25.32
CA ASP A 3 12.37 13.94 26.41
C ASP A 3 12.70 12.47 26.75
N THR A 4 13.38 11.79 25.83
CA THR A 4 13.77 10.38 25.98
C THR A 4 15.28 10.18 25.92
N ALA A 5 16.04 11.22 26.34
CA ALA A 5 17.50 11.19 26.26
C ALA A 5 18.13 10.13 27.19
N GLU A 6 17.57 9.96 28.40
CA GLU A 6 18.05 8.96 29.37
C GLU A 6 17.83 7.52 28.89
N GLN A 7 16.63 7.22 28.33
CA GLN A 7 16.28 5.92 27.80
C GLN A 7 16.93 5.64 26.46
N ARG A 8 17.48 6.67 25.80
CA ARG A 8 17.99 6.61 24.43
C ARG A 8 17.00 6.01 23.45
N SER A 9 15.71 6.37 23.61
CA SER A 9 14.64 5.87 22.74
C SER A 9 14.89 6.31 21.29
N THR A 10 14.52 5.44 20.37
CA THR A 10 14.77 5.60 18.94
C THR A 10 13.49 5.93 18.19
N GLN A 11 13.60 6.54 17.04
CA GLN A 11 12.50 6.90 16.16
C GLN A 11 12.80 6.44 14.74
N ILE A 12 11.79 5.94 14.03
CA ILE A 12 11.92 5.59 12.62
C ILE A 12 11.08 6.52 11.76
N VAL A 13 11.67 6.96 10.66
CA VAL A 13 11.03 7.80 9.65
C VAL A 13 10.95 7.00 8.35
N PHE A 14 9.76 6.67 7.92
CA PHE A 14 9.51 6.00 6.64
C PHE A 14 9.29 7.02 5.53
N CYS A 15 10.07 6.90 4.47
CA CYS A 15 9.93 7.65 3.24
C CYS A 15 10.38 6.77 2.07
N ASP A 16 9.44 6.40 1.19
CA ASP A 16 9.72 5.61 -0.01
C ASP A 16 10.05 6.50 -1.21
N MET A 17 9.50 7.72 -1.20
CA MET A 17 9.81 8.73 -2.20
C MET A 17 11.10 9.46 -1.86
N SER A 18 11.82 9.93 -2.90
CA SER A 18 13.01 10.77 -2.72
C SER A 18 14.11 10.13 -1.85
N THR A 19 14.42 8.85 -2.11
CA THR A 19 15.57 8.18 -1.49
C THR A 19 16.88 8.90 -1.82
N PRO A 20 17.90 8.86 -0.93
CA PRO A 20 19.11 9.64 -1.11
C PRO A 20 19.89 9.20 -2.35
N LYS A 21 20.19 10.13 -3.23
CA LYS A 21 21.01 9.94 -4.43
C LYS A 21 22.49 10.02 -4.11
N LYS A 22 22.85 10.84 -3.13
CA LYS A 22 24.20 11.04 -2.61
C LYS A 22 24.20 10.82 -1.10
N MET A 23 25.34 10.43 -0.55
CA MET A 23 25.52 10.42 0.90
C MET A 23 25.60 11.83 1.45
N TYR A 24 25.26 12.00 2.72
CA TYR A 24 25.18 13.33 3.34
C TYR A 24 26.46 14.16 3.22
N GLY A 25 27.62 13.52 3.29
CA GLY A 25 28.92 14.19 3.12
C GLY A 25 29.15 14.79 1.72
N ASP A 26 28.48 14.25 0.70
CA ASP A 26 28.58 14.71 -0.69
C ASP A 26 27.37 15.53 -1.13
N TYR A 27 26.43 15.78 -0.20
CA TYR A 27 25.19 16.50 -0.48
C TYR A 27 25.38 18.01 -0.49
N ASN A 28 24.98 18.64 -1.59
CA ASN A 28 24.95 20.11 -1.71
C ASN A 28 23.48 20.60 -1.78
N PRO A 29 22.96 21.26 -0.74
CA PRO A 29 21.58 21.70 -0.69
C PRO A 29 21.19 22.73 -1.76
N GLU A 30 22.17 23.42 -2.38
CA GLU A 30 21.94 24.38 -3.46
C GLU A 30 21.75 23.71 -4.83
N GLN A 31 22.29 22.50 -5.02
CA GLN A 31 22.30 21.78 -6.29
C GLN A 31 21.50 20.47 -6.25
N ASP A 32 21.48 19.86 -5.09
CA ASP A 32 20.88 18.55 -4.89
C ASP A 32 19.72 18.69 -3.91
N PHE A 33 18.59 18.08 -4.22
CA PHE A 33 17.50 17.95 -3.26
C PHE A 33 17.07 16.49 -3.15
N ASP A 34 17.10 15.98 -1.94
CA ASP A 34 16.37 14.78 -1.54
C ASP A 34 15.89 14.93 -0.10
N VAL A 35 14.80 14.23 0.21
CA VAL A 35 14.12 14.36 1.51
C VAL A 35 14.99 13.86 2.65
N TYR A 36 15.77 12.80 2.45
CA TYR A 36 16.62 12.21 3.50
C TYR A 36 17.70 13.18 3.98
N ASN A 37 18.43 13.73 3.03
CA ASN A 37 19.51 14.66 3.35
C ASN A 37 18.99 15.99 3.89
N ASP A 38 17.85 16.50 3.38
CA ASP A 38 17.25 17.72 3.91
C ASP A 38 16.73 17.53 5.34
N ILE A 39 16.12 16.38 5.66
CA ILE A 39 15.72 16.05 7.03
C ILE A 39 16.94 15.95 7.93
N LYS A 40 17.99 15.22 7.54
CA LYS A 40 19.21 15.08 8.34
C LYS A 40 19.82 16.44 8.64
N ARG A 41 19.93 17.30 7.63
CA ARG A 41 20.43 18.67 7.79
C ARG A 41 19.63 19.45 8.83
N LYS A 42 18.28 19.46 8.69
CA LYS A 42 17.38 20.15 9.61
C LYS A 42 17.44 19.59 11.04
N LEU A 43 17.55 18.30 11.19
CA LEU A 43 17.68 17.66 12.50
C LEU A 43 19.00 18.05 13.19
N ILE A 44 20.10 18.12 12.42
CA ILE A 44 21.40 18.60 12.92
C ILE A 44 21.30 20.09 13.34
N GLU A 45 20.67 20.92 12.52
CA GLU A 45 20.41 22.35 12.84
C GLU A 45 19.55 22.51 14.11
N CYS A 46 18.64 21.54 14.40
CA CYS A 46 17.88 21.48 15.64
C CYS A 46 18.67 20.91 16.84
N GLY A 47 19.95 20.59 16.66
CA GLY A 47 20.84 20.17 17.75
C GLY A 47 20.94 18.65 17.95
N ILE A 48 20.43 17.83 17.04
CA ILE A 48 20.60 16.37 17.08
C ILE A 48 22.00 16.04 16.53
N PRO A 49 22.85 15.31 17.28
CA PRO A 49 24.18 14.94 16.80
C PRO A 49 24.10 14.11 15.51
N GLU A 50 24.94 14.43 14.53
CA GLU A 50 24.96 13.72 13.25
C GLU A 50 25.11 12.19 13.42
N GLY A 51 25.95 11.75 14.36
CA GLY A 51 26.18 10.33 14.64
C GLY A 51 24.95 9.58 15.17
N GLU A 52 23.93 10.28 15.67
CA GLU A 52 22.66 9.71 16.13
C GLU A 52 21.60 9.61 15.01
N ILE A 53 21.93 10.05 13.79
CA ILE A 53 21.04 9.99 12.61
C ILE A 53 21.65 9.06 11.56
N ALA A 54 20.92 8.07 11.10
CA ALA A 54 21.38 7.15 10.07
C ALA A 54 20.29 6.83 9.03
N TYR A 55 20.70 6.44 7.84
CA TYR A 55 19.85 5.95 6.76
C TYR A 55 20.09 4.47 6.53
N VAL A 56 19.05 3.71 6.26
CA VAL A 56 19.21 2.33 5.78
C VAL A 56 19.98 2.26 4.46
N HIS A 57 19.95 3.35 3.69
CA HIS A 57 20.61 3.45 2.38
C HIS A 57 22.13 3.65 2.46
N GLU A 58 22.67 3.96 3.64
CA GLU A 58 24.12 4.00 3.87
C GLU A 58 24.75 2.61 3.80
N ALA A 59 23.97 1.58 4.08
CA ALA A 59 24.45 0.20 4.00
C ALA A 59 24.51 -0.29 2.55
N LYS A 60 25.70 -0.73 2.13
CA LYS A 60 25.95 -1.36 0.82
C LYS A 60 25.94 -2.88 0.89
N THR A 61 26.10 -3.45 2.08
CA THR A 61 26.12 -4.89 2.34
C THR A 61 25.13 -5.24 3.47
N ASP A 62 24.71 -6.51 3.52
CA ASP A 62 23.83 -6.98 4.59
C ASP A 62 24.49 -6.84 5.97
N GLN A 63 25.81 -7.03 6.06
CA GLN A 63 26.54 -6.82 7.31
C GLN A 63 26.43 -5.39 7.79
N GLN A 64 26.71 -4.40 6.92
CA GLN A 64 26.57 -2.97 7.26
C GLN A 64 25.12 -2.62 7.65
N LYS A 65 24.15 -3.25 7.01
CA LYS A 65 22.74 -3.08 7.36
C LYS A 65 22.45 -3.60 8.78
N GLN A 66 22.98 -4.76 9.14
CA GLN A 66 22.87 -5.29 10.51
C GLN A 66 23.55 -4.39 11.53
N ASP A 67 24.74 -3.87 11.23
CA ASP A 67 25.47 -2.95 12.10
C ASP A 67 24.64 -1.67 12.38
N ILE A 68 23.95 -1.12 11.36
CA ILE A 68 23.04 0.01 11.56
C ILE A 68 21.87 -0.38 12.47
N PHE A 69 21.24 -1.54 12.24
CA PHE A 69 20.13 -2.00 13.07
C PHE A 69 20.54 -2.25 14.52
N ASP A 70 21.76 -2.75 14.75
CA ASP A 70 22.31 -2.93 16.08
C ASP A 70 22.51 -1.60 16.80
N ARG A 71 23.02 -0.59 16.09
CA ARG A 71 23.15 0.77 16.62
C ARG A 71 21.78 1.40 16.94
N VAL A 72 20.77 1.17 16.10
CA VAL A 72 19.39 1.62 16.38
C VAL A 72 18.85 0.89 17.63
N ARG A 73 19.05 -0.44 17.72
CA ARG A 73 18.61 -1.27 18.84
C ARG A 73 19.23 -0.84 20.17
N ASN A 74 20.50 -0.48 20.14
CA ASN A 74 21.23 -0.02 21.32
C ASN A 74 20.91 1.43 21.70
N GLY A 75 20.32 2.20 20.77
CA GLY A 75 20.04 3.62 20.95
C GLY A 75 21.23 4.53 20.60
N ASP A 76 22.25 4.01 19.91
CA ASP A 76 23.36 4.82 19.39
C ASP A 76 22.91 5.67 18.19
N VAL A 77 22.03 5.11 17.37
CA VAL A 77 21.25 5.84 16.35
C VAL A 77 19.86 6.05 16.89
N ARG A 78 19.49 7.30 17.10
CA ARG A 78 18.19 7.67 17.71
C ARG A 78 17.17 8.16 16.70
N VAL A 79 17.59 8.58 15.52
CA VAL A 79 16.72 8.88 14.39
C VAL A 79 17.18 8.07 13.19
N PHE A 80 16.32 7.16 12.74
CA PHE A 80 16.62 6.23 11.66
C PHE A 80 15.67 6.47 10.49
N LEU A 81 16.19 6.73 9.29
CA LEU A 81 15.40 6.94 8.08
C LEU A 81 15.50 5.71 7.18
N GLY A 82 14.36 5.27 6.65
CA GLY A 82 14.35 4.10 5.78
C GLY A 82 13.13 4.03 4.87
N SER A 83 13.26 3.18 3.85
CA SER A 83 12.14 2.83 2.97
C SER A 83 11.45 1.55 3.45
N THR A 84 10.17 1.38 3.05
CA THR A 84 9.40 0.17 3.33
C THR A 84 10.15 -1.08 2.87
N GLU A 85 10.69 -1.07 1.65
CA GLU A 85 11.41 -2.19 1.08
C GLU A 85 12.63 -2.58 1.92
N LYS A 86 13.48 -1.61 2.29
CA LYS A 86 14.73 -1.89 3.00
C LYS A 86 14.56 -2.15 4.49
N CYS A 87 13.54 -1.58 5.11
CA CYS A 87 13.23 -1.77 6.53
C CYS A 87 12.11 -2.78 6.77
N GLY A 88 11.49 -3.32 5.69
CA GLY A 88 10.29 -4.12 5.75
C GLY A 88 10.51 -5.53 6.29
N ALA A 89 11.09 -6.45 5.55
CA ALA A 89 11.15 -7.85 5.93
C ALA A 89 12.40 -8.20 6.75
N GLY A 90 12.24 -9.09 7.76
CA GLY A 90 13.36 -9.76 8.44
C GLY A 90 14.20 -8.92 9.40
N THR A 91 13.82 -7.66 9.68
CA THR A 91 14.61 -6.75 10.50
C THR A 91 14.08 -6.63 11.93
N ASN A 92 14.95 -6.68 12.91
CA ASN A 92 14.62 -6.56 14.34
C ASN A 92 15.41 -5.39 14.94
N PHE A 93 14.76 -4.23 15.04
CA PHE A 93 15.36 -3.03 15.67
C PHE A 93 14.37 -2.30 16.59
N GLN A 94 13.29 -2.96 16.97
CA GLN A 94 12.17 -2.37 17.70
C GLN A 94 12.43 -2.08 19.18
N ASN A 95 13.50 -2.59 19.77
CA ASN A 95 13.68 -2.61 21.22
C ASN A 95 13.44 -1.25 21.91
N LYS A 96 14.03 -0.19 21.38
CA LYS A 96 13.91 1.17 21.91
C LYS A 96 13.03 2.08 21.07
N LEU A 97 12.29 1.53 20.11
CA LEU A 97 11.52 2.32 19.14
C LEU A 97 10.28 2.91 19.81
N ILE A 98 10.26 4.22 20.01
CA ILE A 98 9.16 4.94 20.65
C ILE A 98 8.25 5.66 19.66
N ALA A 99 8.77 6.08 18.51
CA ALA A 99 7.97 6.80 17.51
C ALA A 99 8.25 6.30 16.10
N LEU A 100 7.21 6.28 15.30
CA LEU A 100 7.23 5.97 13.88
C LEU A 100 6.56 7.11 13.11
N HIS A 101 7.23 7.58 12.08
CA HIS A 101 6.80 8.70 11.24
C HIS A 101 6.57 8.23 9.82
N HIS A 102 5.33 8.38 9.31
CA HIS A 102 5.00 8.20 7.91
C HIS A 102 5.10 9.54 7.19
N LEU A 103 6.19 9.79 6.48
CA LEU A 103 6.35 11.01 5.67
C LEU A 103 5.63 10.92 4.34
N ASP A 104 5.47 9.72 3.83
CA ASP A 104 4.73 9.44 2.62
C ASP A 104 3.74 8.29 2.83
N THR A 105 2.77 8.22 1.94
CA THR A 105 1.77 7.15 1.92
C THR A 105 2.33 5.97 1.16
N PRO A 106 2.40 4.77 1.74
CA PRO A 106 2.76 3.58 1.00
C PRO A 106 1.66 3.24 -0.04
N PHE A 107 2.05 2.53 -1.09
CA PHE A 107 1.14 2.20 -2.18
C PHE A 107 0.11 1.11 -1.81
N ARG A 108 0.48 0.21 -0.88
CA ARG A 108 -0.34 -0.93 -0.47
C ARG A 108 -0.71 -0.84 1.02
N PRO A 109 -1.95 -1.24 1.39
CA PRO A 109 -2.33 -1.35 2.79
C PRO A 109 -1.41 -2.27 3.59
N SER A 110 -0.97 -3.38 3.00
CA SER A 110 -0.01 -4.31 3.63
C SER A 110 1.33 -3.66 3.99
N ASP A 111 1.77 -2.68 3.20
CA ASP A 111 3.00 -1.95 3.47
C ASP A 111 2.85 -1.02 4.68
N LEU A 112 1.66 -0.41 4.85
CA LEU A 112 1.34 0.38 6.03
C LEU A 112 1.33 -0.50 7.29
N GLU A 113 0.62 -1.63 7.25
CA GLU A 113 0.60 -2.62 8.33
C GLU A 113 2.01 -3.13 8.65
N GLN A 114 2.82 -3.35 7.62
CA GLN A 114 4.20 -3.79 7.78
C GLN A 114 5.08 -2.72 8.45
N ARG A 115 4.93 -1.43 8.08
CA ARG A 115 5.62 -0.32 8.75
C ARG A 115 5.22 -0.24 10.22
N GLU A 116 3.93 -0.21 10.51
CA GLU A 116 3.38 -0.10 11.86
C GLU A 116 3.70 -1.32 12.71
N GLY A 117 3.66 -2.51 12.12
CA GLY A 117 4.08 -3.75 12.78
C GLY A 117 5.54 -3.78 13.23
N ARG A 118 6.37 -2.80 12.84
CA ARG A 118 7.75 -2.67 13.34
C ARG A 118 7.80 -2.09 14.75
N ILE A 119 6.94 -1.14 15.04
CA ILE A 119 6.94 -0.49 16.36
C ILE A 119 6.05 -1.24 17.35
N VAL A 120 4.90 -1.76 16.89
CA VAL A 120 3.96 -2.54 17.71
C VAL A 120 4.36 -4.03 17.68
N ARG A 121 5.58 -4.32 18.09
CA ARG A 121 6.10 -5.68 18.05
C ARG A 121 6.59 -6.13 19.43
N GLN A 122 6.44 -7.42 19.70
CA GLN A 122 7.00 -8.03 20.91
C GLN A 122 8.51 -7.74 21.01
N GLY A 123 8.98 -7.41 22.20
CA GLY A 123 10.37 -7.02 22.46
C GLY A 123 10.65 -5.53 22.39
N ASN A 124 9.63 -4.68 22.19
CA ASN A 124 9.74 -3.24 22.40
C ASN A 124 9.70 -2.96 23.92
N GLU A 125 10.67 -2.21 24.42
CA GLU A 125 10.80 -1.84 25.82
C GLU A 125 9.84 -0.72 26.24
N ASN A 126 9.32 0.04 25.26
CA ASN A 126 8.37 1.11 25.50
C ASN A 126 6.96 0.54 25.65
N LYS A 127 6.26 0.94 26.72
CA LYS A 127 4.86 0.56 26.98
C LYS A 127 3.89 1.27 26.04
N GLU A 128 4.23 2.47 25.63
CA GLU A 128 3.46 3.31 24.73
C GLU A 128 4.36 3.72 23.57
N VAL A 129 3.79 3.70 22.37
CA VAL A 129 4.47 4.08 21.14
C VAL A 129 3.60 5.06 20.35
N TYR A 130 4.24 5.92 19.57
CA TYR A 130 3.58 6.99 18.86
C TYR A 130 3.69 6.78 17.35
N LEU A 131 2.57 6.88 16.65
CA LEU A 131 2.48 6.85 15.20
C LEU A 131 2.13 8.25 14.69
N PHE A 132 3.00 8.81 13.88
CA PHE A 132 2.81 10.13 13.28
C PHE A 132 2.62 9.99 11.77
N THR A 133 1.52 10.48 11.27
CA THR A 133 1.22 10.53 9.84
C THR A 133 1.20 11.97 9.38
N TYR A 134 2.05 12.30 8.43
CA TYR A 134 2.16 13.64 7.87
C TYR A 134 1.37 13.73 6.58
N VAL A 135 0.40 14.63 6.54
CA VAL A 135 -0.46 14.86 5.38
C VAL A 135 -0.51 16.35 5.09
N THR A 136 -0.02 16.74 3.94
CA THR A 136 -0.11 18.13 3.51
C THR A 136 -1.48 18.39 2.90
N LYS A 137 -2.21 19.39 3.42
CA LYS A 137 -3.52 19.77 2.88
C LYS A 137 -3.37 20.23 1.43
N ARG A 138 -4.32 19.83 0.58
CA ARG A 138 -4.38 20.24 -0.83
C ARG A 138 -3.23 19.71 -1.69
N THR A 139 -2.61 18.61 -1.26
CA THR A 139 -1.60 17.89 -2.02
C THR A 139 -2.08 16.49 -2.38
N PHE A 140 -1.25 15.79 -3.14
CA PHE A 140 -1.48 14.40 -3.50
C PHE A 140 -1.52 13.44 -2.29
N ASP A 141 -0.93 13.81 -1.16
CA ASP A 141 -0.91 12.98 0.05
C ASP A 141 -2.33 12.61 0.52
N ALA A 142 -3.22 13.61 0.62
CA ALA A 142 -4.59 13.39 1.08
C ALA A 142 -5.34 12.39 0.17
N TYR A 143 -5.11 12.47 -1.13
CA TYR A 143 -5.66 11.55 -2.11
C TYR A 143 -5.08 10.13 -1.96
N SER A 144 -3.76 10.00 -1.82
CA SER A 144 -3.09 8.71 -1.64
C SER A 144 -3.60 7.98 -0.40
N TYR A 145 -3.81 8.68 0.72
CA TYR A 145 -4.43 8.10 1.91
C TYR A 145 -5.88 7.69 1.69
N GLN A 146 -6.65 8.43 0.91
CA GLN A 146 -8.02 8.06 0.57
C GLN A 146 -8.09 6.78 -0.27
N ILE A 147 -7.18 6.62 -1.25
CA ILE A 147 -7.05 5.37 -2.02
C ILE A 147 -6.67 4.22 -1.09
N LEU A 148 -5.68 4.43 -0.23
CA LEU A 148 -5.23 3.41 0.71
C LEU A 148 -6.37 2.93 1.62
N GLU A 149 -7.17 3.87 2.15
CA GLU A 149 -8.36 3.56 2.96
C GLU A 149 -9.39 2.74 2.17
N THR A 150 -9.62 3.11 0.91
CA THR A 150 -10.57 2.39 0.07
C THR A 150 -10.11 0.97 -0.23
N LYS A 151 -8.82 0.79 -0.54
CA LYS A 151 -8.20 -0.54 -0.71
C LYS A 151 -8.31 -1.37 0.58
N GLN A 152 -8.04 -0.79 1.73
CA GLN A 152 -8.15 -1.48 3.03
C GLN A 152 -9.58 -1.90 3.34
N ARG A 153 -10.54 -1.03 3.05
CA ARG A 153 -11.98 -1.33 3.22
C ARG A 153 -12.39 -2.51 2.35
N PHE A 154 -11.96 -2.53 1.10
CA PHE A 154 -12.21 -3.60 0.15
C PHE A 154 -11.63 -4.94 0.63
N ILE A 155 -10.34 -4.97 1.01
CA ILE A 155 -9.69 -6.16 1.56
C ILE A 155 -10.44 -6.68 2.80
N SER A 156 -10.87 -5.76 3.69
CA SER A 156 -11.62 -6.11 4.89
C SER A 156 -13.00 -6.73 4.58
N GLN A 157 -13.67 -6.26 3.53
CA GLN A 157 -14.96 -6.82 3.08
C GLN A 157 -14.79 -8.25 2.57
N ILE A 158 -13.77 -8.49 1.74
CA ILE A 158 -13.47 -9.83 1.24
C ILE A 158 -13.15 -10.79 2.40
N ASN A 159 -12.28 -10.37 3.32
CA ASN A 159 -11.85 -11.20 4.44
C ASN A 159 -12.99 -11.54 5.41
N ARG A 160 -14.00 -10.68 5.53
CA ARG A 160 -15.22 -10.94 6.34
C ARG A 160 -16.24 -11.79 5.62
N GLY A 161 -16.05 -12.10 4.34
CA GLY A 161 -17.02 -12.86 3.54
C GLY A 161 -18.33 -12.09 3.29
N ASP A 162 -18.29 -10.78 3.32
CA ASP A 162 -19.46 -9.94 3.07
C ASP A 162 -19.80 -9.92 1.57
N LEU A 163 -20.62 -10.89 1.15
CA LEU A 163 -21.08 -11.07 -0.23
C LEU A 163 -22.18 -10.08 -0.64
N SER A 164 -22.56 -9.15 0.22
CA SER A 164 -23.59 -8.15 -0.09
C SER A 164 -23.13 -7.14 -1.14
N VAL A 165 -21.82 -7.00 -1.33
CA VAL A 165 -21.23 -6.15 -2.37
C VAL A 165 -20.89 -7.00 -3.59
N ARG A 166 -21.76 -6.98 -4.60
CA ARG A 166 -21.58 -7.74 -5.85
C ARG A 166 -20.51 -7.19 -6.79
N VAL A 167 -20.01 -6.01 -6.54
CA VAL A 167 -18.99 -5.33 -7.37
C VAL A 167 -17.91 -4.77 -6.46
N ALA A 168 -16.76 -5.38 -6.51
CA ALA A 168 -15.56 -4.85 -5.94
C ALA A 168 -14.90 -3.93 -6.99
N GLU A 169 -14.85 -2.66 -6.71
CA GLU A 169 -14.12 -1.72 -7.56
C GLU A 169 -12.62 -1.96 -7.38
N ASP A 170 -12.01 -2.57 -8.39
CA ASP A 170 -10.55 -2.67 -8.45
C ASP A 170 -9.99 -1.28 -8.79
N ILE A 171 -9.35 -0.66 -7.80
CA ILE A 171 -8.82 0.70 -7.92
C ILE A 171 -7.41 0.70 -8.54
N ASP A 172 -6.83 -0.48 -8.76
CA ASP A 172 -5.48 -0.59 -9.33
C ASP A 172 -5.41 -0.15 -10.80
N ASP A 173 -6.53 -0.14 -11.53
CA ASP A 173 -6.61 0.34 -12.92
C ASP A 173 -6.92 1.84 -13.07
N ALA A 174 -7.24 2.53 -11.99
CA ALA A 174 -7.46 3.98 -12.03
C ALA A 174 -6.13 4.75 -12.02
N THR A 175 -5.42 4.72 -13.12
CA THR A 175 -4.38 5.72 -13.41
C THR A 175 -5.08 7.07 -13.52
N LEU A 176 -4.97 7.87 -12.44
CA LEU A 176 -5.48 9.23 -12.47
C LEU A 176 -4.82 10.02 -13.59
N SER A 177 -5.64 10.61 -14.42
CA SER A 177 -5.16 11.58 -15.39
C SER A 177 -4.59 12.81 -14.66
N PHE A 178 -3.66 13.51 -15.29
CA PHE A 178 -3.11 14.78 -14.76
C PHE A 178 -4.22 15.81 -14.42
N ALA A 179 -5.33 15.76 -15.15
CA ALA A 179 -6.50 16.60 -14.90
C ALA A 179 -7.19 16.28 -13.56
N GLU A 180 -7.25 15.00 -13.19
CA GLU A 180 -7.81 14.51 -11.93
C GLU A 180 -6.95 14.92 -10.74
N ILE A 181 -5.63 14.78 -10.86
CA ILE A 181 -4.69 15.24 -9.83
C ILE A 181 -4.84 16.75 -9.61
N LYS A 182 -4.94 17.53 -10.70
CA LYS A 182 -5.14 18.98 -10.65
C LYS A 182 -6.49 19.36 -10.01
N ALA A 183 -7.53 18.57 -10.22
CA ALA A 183 -8.83 18.78 -9.62
C ALA A 183 -8.86 18.54 -8.12
N ILE A 184 -8.17 17.50 -7.64
CA ILE A 184 -8.05 17.17 -6.21
C ILE A 184 -7.24 18.22 -5.47
N THR A 185 -6.21 18.77 -6.13
CA THR A 185 -5.39 19.86 -5.57
C THR A 185 -6.05 21.22 -5.68
N SER A 186 -7.11 21.36 -6.49
CA SER A 186 -7.89 22.57 -6.68
C SER A 186 -9.05 22.63 -5.69
N ASP A 187 -9.20 23.74 -4.97
CA ASP A 187 -10.34 24.00 -4.04
C ASP A 187 -11.69 24.18 -4.74
N ASN A 188 -11.81 23.87 -6.02
CA ASN A 188 -13.03 24.10 -6.77
C ASN A 188 -14.01 22.91 -6.63
N PRO A 189 -15.09 23.06 -5.84
CA PRO A 189 -16.03 21.96 -5.58
C PRO A 189 -16.75 21.48 -6.85
N LYS A 190 -16.84 22.31 -7.89
CA LYS A 190 -17.46 21.95 -9.17
C LYS A 190 -16.58 20.97 -9.95
N ILE A 191 -15.25 21.08 -9.85
CA ILE A 191 -14.31 20.18 -10.51
C ILE A 191 -14.39 18.80 -9.82
N LYS A 192 -14.39 18.77 -8.48
CA LYS A 192 -14.59 17.54 -7.71
C LYS A 192 -15.89 16.83 -8.08
N ARG A 193 -16.99 17.58 -8.15
CA ARG A 193 -18.31 17.05 -8.53
C ARG A 193 -18.34 16.51 -9.95
N LYS A 194 -17.70 17.21 -10.89
CA LYS A 194 -17.57 16.74 -12.27
C LYS A 194 -16.88 15.37 -12.33
N MET A 195 -15.78 15.21 -11.61
CA MET A 195 -15.01 13.95 -11.56
C MET A 195 -15.81 12.80 -10.95
N GLU A 196 -16.52 13.04 -9.84
CA GLU A 196 -17.40 12.04 -9.23
C GLU A 196 -18.44 11.54 -10.24
N ILE A 197 -18.99 12.45 -11.05
CA ILE A 197 -19.97 12.11 -12.09
C ILE A 197 -19.30 11.36 -13.23
N GLU A 198 -18.13 11.76 -13.71
CA GLU A 198 -17.39 11.08 -14.79
C GLU A 198 -16.98 9.67 -14.38
N MET A 199 -16.47 9.50 -13.16
CA MET A 199 -16.15 8.18 -12.60
C MET A 199 -17.40 7.29 -12.53
N ARG A 200 -18.51 7.83 -12.05
CA ARG A 200 -19.80 7.10 -11.99
C ARG A 200 -20.31 6.70 -13.37
N LEU A 201 -20.11 7.56 -14.34
CA LEU A 201 -20.50 7.32 -15.74
C LEU A 201 -19.67 6.20 -16.37
N GLY A 202 -18.35 6.17 -16.09
CA GLY A 202 -17.46 5.07 -16.47
C GLY A 202 -17.95 3.74 -15.91
N GLN A 203 -18.16 3.67 -14.60
CA GLN A 203 -18.67 2.47 -13.92
C GLN A 203 -20.00 1.95 -14.52
N LEU A 204 -20.95 2.86 -14.80
CA LEU A 204 -22.22 2.49 -15.41
C LEU A 204 -22.04 1.97 -16.84
N SER A 205 -21.11 2.54 -17.60
CA SER A 205 -20.78 2.08 -18.95
C SER A 205 -20.19 0.67 -18.94
N ASP A 206 -19.28 0.38 -17.99
CA ASP A 206 -18.70 -0.95 -17.82
C ASP A 206 -19.75 -1.99 -17.40
N LEU A 207 -20.63 -1.64 -16.46
CA LEU A 207 -21.74 -2.48 -16.05
C LEU A 207 -22.71 -2.75 -17.21
N GLU A 208 -23.01 -1.75 -18.04
CA GLU A 208 -23.83 -1.91 -19.24
C GLU A 208 -23.18 -2.90 -20.23
N LYS A 209 -21.88 -2.80 -20.42
CA LYS A 209 -21.12 -3.71 -21.29
C LYS A 209 -21.20 -5.15 -20.77
N VAL A 210 -20.88 -5.36 -19.48
CA VAL A 210 -20.98 -6.69 -18.84
C VAL A 210 -22.40 -7.26 -18.93
N TYR A 211 -23.43 -6.44 -18.69
CA TYR A 211 -24.81 -6.86 -18.81
C TYR A 211 -25.14 -7.29 -20.25
N ARG A 212 -24.69 -6.55 -21.24
CA ARG A 212 -24.89 -6.83 -22.66
C ARG A 212 -24.22 -8.14 -23.07
N ASP A 213 -22.97 -8.34 -22.63
CA ASP A 213 -22.20 -9.57 -22.90
C ASP A 213 -22.84 -10.79 -22.25
N ASN A 214 -23.27 -10.68 -20.99
CA ASN A 214 -23.99 -11.74 -20.28
C ASN A 214 -25.33 -12.08 -20.96
N ARG A 215 -26.06 -11.06 -21.39
CA ARG A 215 -27.33 -11.27 -22.13
C ARG A 215 -27.10 -12.00 -23.43
N TYR A 216 -26.06 -11.63 -24.18
CA TYR A 216 -25.68 -12.30 -25.40
C TYR A 216 -25.27 -13.76 -25.15
N ALA A 217 -24.47 -14.03 -24.15
CA ALA A 217 -24.09 -15.38 -23.75
C ALA A 217 -25.29 -16.25 -23.37
N MET A 218 -26.23 -15.69 -22.59
CA MET A 218 -27.49 -16.39 -22.24
C MET A 218 -28.33 -16.68 -23.46
N GLN A 219 -28.49 -15.74 -24.40
CA GLN A 219 -29.22 -15.96 -25.64
C GLN A 219 -28.58 -17.07 -26.47
N THR A 220 -27.26 -17.09 -26.57
CA THR A 220 -26.53 -18.14 -27.26
C THR A 220 -26.73 -19.51 -26.62
N GLN A 221 -26.68 -19.56 -25.28
CA GLN A 221 -26.99 -20.81 -24.55
C GLN A 221 -28.41 -21.31 -24.81
N ILE A 222 -29.40 -20.43 -24.78
CA ILE A 222 -30.81 -20.80 -25.04
C ILE A 222 -30.96 -21.40 -26.45
N LEU A 223 -30.26 -20.83 -27.46
CA LEU A 223 -30.31 -21.33 -28.84
C LEU A 223 -29.66 -22.71 -28.97
N HIS A 224 -28.58 -23.00 -28.26
CA HIS A 224 -27.88 -24.28 -28.36
C HIS A 224 -28.36 -25.34 -27.36
N THR A 225 -29.15 -24.97 -26.37
CA THR A 225 -29.68 -25.91 -25.36
C THR A 225 -30.54 -27.02 -25.96
N PRO A 226 -31.44 -26.77 -26.93
CA PRO A 226 -32.22 -27.83 -27.55
C PRO A 226 -31.36 -28.88 -28.25
N GLU A 227 -30.32 -28.44 -28.97
CA GLU A 227 -29.37 -29.35 -29.67
C GLU A 227 -28.64 -30.25 -28.66
N LYS A 228 -28.15 -29.67 -27.58
CA LYS A 228 -27.52 -30.43 -26.48
C LYS A 228 -28.49 -31.42 -25.80
N ILE A 229 -29.75 -31.04 -25.60
CA ILE A 229 -30.74 -31.95 -25.02
C ILE A 229 -30.95 -33.15 -25.93
N THR A 230 -31.03 -32.95 -27.24
CA THR A 230 -31.16 -34.01 -28.21
C THR A 230 -29.96 -34.95 -28.21
N GLU A 231 -28.75 -34.39 -28.26
CA GLU A 231 -27.48 -35.15 -28.23
C GLU A 231 -27.37 -36.00 -26.94
N ILE A 232 -27.70 -35.40 -25.79
CA ILE A 232 -27.67 -36.11 -24.50
C ILE A 232 -28.75 -37.21 -24.47
N GLY A 233 -29.94 -36.95 -25.03
CA GLY A 233 -31.02 -37.93 -25.13
C GLY A 233 -30.61 -39.14 -25.96
N GLU A 234 -30.01 -38.94 -27.12
CA GLU A 234 -29.48 -40.02 -27.98
C GLU A 234 -28.42 -40.82 -27.23
N ARG A 235 -27.51 -40.15 -26.55
CA ARG A 235 -26.47 -40.81 -25.76
C ARG A 235 -26.98 -41.63 -24.61
N VAL A 236 -28.04 -41.16 -23.93
CA VAL A 236 -28.71 -41.91 -22.86
C VAL A 236 -29.40 -43.15 -23.45
N ALA A 237 -30.05 -43.07 -24.62
CA ALA A 237 -30.66 -44.23 -25.28
C ALA A 237 -29.62 -45.30 -25.65
N GLU A 238 -28.48 -44.89 -26.27
CA GLU A 238 -27.38 -45.82 -26.57
C GLU A 238 -26.88 -46.55 -25.34
N LEU A 239 -26.66 -45.84 -24.22
CA LEU A 239 -26.18 -46.42 -22.97
C LEU A 239 -27.22 -47.37 -22.33
N GLN A 240 -28.51 -47.07 -22.50
CA GLN A 240 -29.58 -47.97 -22.04
C GLN A 240 -29.62 -49.29 -22.84
N ASP A 241 -29.44 -49.20 -24.15
CA ASP A 241 -29.35 -50.37 -25.04
C ASP A 241 -28.15 -51.24 -24.72
N ASP A 242 -26.96 -50.63 -24.50
CA ASP A 242 -25.75 -51.35 -24.07
C ASP A 242 -25.94 -52.03 -22.71
N LEU A 243 -26.68 -51.42 -21.81
CA LEU A 243 -26.95 -51.97 -20.47
C LEU A 243 -27.91 -53.17 -20.52
N ASN A 244 -28.85 -53.13 -21.46
CA ASN A 244 -29.75 -54.26 -21.70
C ASN A 244 -29.04 -55.45 -22.32
N LEU A 245 -28.16 -55.23 -23.31
CA LEU A 245 -27.34 -56.29 -23.94
C LEU A 245 -26.39 -56.96 -22.95
N ARG A 246 -25.99 -56.33 -21.85
CA ARG A 246 -25.16 -56.95 -20.81
C ARG A 246 -25.93 -57.77 -19.78
N LYS A 247 -27.25 -57.70 -19.78
CA LYS A 247 -28.11 -58.44 -18.86
C LYS A 247 -28.67 -59.73 -19.45
N GLU A 248 -28.51 -59.93 -20.76
CA GLU A 248 -28.73 -61.22 -21.47
C GLU A 248 -27.40 -62.03 -21.47
#